data_520b49d22bb9499d883d30bcd4d2807c
#
_entry.id   520b49d22bb9499d883d30bcd4d2807c
#
_cell.length_a   1.000
_cell.length_b   1.000
_cell.length_c   1.000
_cell.angle_alpha   90.00
_cell.angle_beta   90.00
_cell.angle_gamma   90.00
#
_symmetry.space_group_name_H-M   'P 1'
#
loop_
_entity.id
_entity.type
_entity.pdbx_description
1 polymer ?
#
loop_
_entity_poly.entity_id
_entity_poly.type
_entity_poly.pdbx_seq_one_letter_code
_entity_poly.pdbx_strand_id
1 'polypeptide(L)'
;GTYRLTPESSPHAAVDKRRGDSGSINFILAAALRDAGFKPEIILLNPRSAGRLPLTHATDRIRTFVLRTKLKSGETVYLDATDLHSDVNVLPTQLLVDHARLYSPEHPFENWINLSSPAQSIVLSQITARLTEEGELECTETDTETNQAAYDLSRRYSRSENHDTFVQEYEQRAGITISELTVDGLNTAKARMKLNF
;
A
#
# COMPACT_ATOMS: atom_id res chain seq x y z
N GLY A 1 3.36 -12.44 -0.76
CA GLY A 1 2.09 -13.17 -0.66
C GLY A 1 1.57 -13.59 -2.03
N THR A 2 0.76 -14.62 -2.07
CA THR A 2 0.16 -15.12 -3.33
C THR A 2 -1.20 -14.48 -3.52
N TYR A 3 -1.43 -13.83 -4.66
CA TYR A 3 -2.73 -13.26 -5.01
C TYR A 3 -3.68 -14.38 -5.46
N ARG A 4 -4.80 -14.54 -4.76
CA ARG A 4 -5.84 -15.51 -5.05
C ARG A 4 -7.23 -14.93 -4.81
N LEU A 5 -8.15 -15.22 -5.71
CA LEU A 5 -9.56 -14.87 -5.55
C LEU A 5 -10.24 -15.81 -4.54
N THR A 6 -9.98 -17.10 -4.69
CA THR A 6 -10.56 -18.14 -3.84
C THR A 6 -9.53 -18.60 -2.81
N PRO A 7 -9.87 -18.59 -1.51
CA PRO A 7 -8.98 -19.07 -0.47
C PRO A 7 -8.56 -20.54 -0.67
N GLU A 8 -7.27 -20.84 -0.45
CA GLU A 8 -6.79 -22.23 -0.38
C GLU A 8 -7.21 -22.93 0.91
N SER A 9 -7.38 -22.15 1.99
CA SER A 9 -7.79 -22.65 3.30
C SER A 9 -8.96 -21.84 3.83
N SER A 10 -9.69 -22.40 4.77
CA SER A 10 -10.75 -21.61 5.42
C SER A 10 -10.15 -20.38 6.12
N PRO A 11 -10.88 -19.25 6.21
CA PRO A 11 -10.43 -18.09 6.95
C PRO A 11 -10.02 -18.42 8.39
N HIS A 12 -10.71 -19.37 9.03
CA HIS A 12 -10.39 -19.87 10.38
C HIS A 12 -8.98 -20.47 10.45
N ALA A 13 -8.64 -21.34 9.49
CA ALA A 13 -7.31 -21.93 9.41
C ALA A 13 -6.21 -20.90 9.14
N ALA A 14 -6.52 -19.80 8.44
CA ALA A 14 -5.58 -18.71 8.20
C ALA A 14 -5.31 -17.92 9.50
N VAL A 15 -6.33 -17.71 10.34
CA VAL A 15 -6.18 -17.08 11.66
C VAL A 15 -5.31 -17.94 12.57
N ASP A 16 -5.61 -19.24 12.69
CA ASP A 16 -4.87 -20.16 13.55
C ASP A 16 -3.39 -20.25 13.16
N LYS A 17 -3.13 -20.30 11.87
CA LYS A 17 -1.76 -20.36 11.32
C LYS A 17 -1.06 -19.00 11.26
N ARG A 18 -1.75 -17.90 11.52
CA ARG A 18 -1.29 -16.52 11.33
C ARG A 18 -0.70 -16.29 9.92
N ARG A 19 -1.24 -16.99 8.93
CA ARG A 19 -0.77 -16.97 7.55
C ARG A 19 -1.90 -17.37 6.60
N GLY A 20 -2.05 -16.62 5.50
CA GLY A 20 -3.04 -16.90 4.46
C GLY A 20 -2.66 -16.30 3.11
N ASP A 21 -3.37 -16.70 2.08
CA ASP A 21 -3.39 -16.02 0.78
C ASP A 21 -4.24 -14.75 0.84
N SER A 22 -4.20 -13.93 -0.22
CA SER A 22 -4.93 -12.66 -0.27
C SER A 22 -6.45 -12.83 -0.10
N GLY A 23 -7.01 -13.90 -0.65
CA GLY A 23 -8.43 -14.20 -0.50
C GLY A 23 -8.81 -14.46 0.96
N SER A 24 -8.07 -15.35 1.64
CA SER A 24 -8.30 -15.67 3.06
C SER A 24 -8.22 -14.41 3.94
N ILE A 25 -7.17 -13.60 3.77
CA ILE A 25 -6.92 -12.42 4.60
C ILE A 25 -8.02 -11.37 4.38
N ASN A 26 -8.37 -11.07 3.12
CA ASN A 26 -9.40 -10.07 2.83
C ASN A 26 -10.82 -10.55 3.19
N PHE A 27 -11.11 -11.86 3.19
CA PHE A 27 -12.36 -12.37 3.75
C PHE A 27 -12.42 -12.20 5.27
N ILE A 28 -11.31 -12.37 5.99
CA ILE A 28 -11.25 -12.09 7.43
C ILE A 28 -11.50 -10.60 7.68
N LEU A 29 -10.86 -9.71 6.92
CA LEU A 29 -11.12 -8.28 7.00
C LEU A 29 -12.59 -7.94 6.73
N ALA A 30 -13.20 -8.55 5.71
CA ALA A 30 -14.62 -8.35 5.39
C ALA A 30 -15.54 -8.79 6.54
N ALA A 31 -15.24 -9.90 7.20
CA ALA A 31 -15.98 -10.36 8.38
C ALA A 31 -15.84 -9.37 9.54
N ALA A 32 -14.63 -8.96 9.87
CA ALA A 32 -14.37 -7.98 10.93
C ALA A 32 -15.08 -6.63 10.69
N LEU A 33 -15.07 -6.15 9.44
CA LEU A 33 -15.81 -4.94 9.07
C LEU A 33 -17.32 -5.09 9.25
N ARG A 34 -17.90 -6.25 8.90
CA ARG A 34 -19.33 -6.52 9.12
C ARG A 34 -19.67 -6.56 10.60
N ASP A 35 -18.85 -7.23 11.43
CA ASP A 35 -19.02 -7.27 12.88
C ASP A 35 -18.94 -5.87 13.51
N ALA A 36 -18.11 -4.98 12.94
CA ALA A 36 -18.03 -3.57 13.32
C ALA A 36 -19.17 -2.70 12.76
N GLY A 37 -20.14 -3.29 12.04
CA GLY A 37 -21.32 -2.60 11.52
C GLY A 37 -21.13 -1.91 10.15
N PHE A 38 -20.01 -2.14 9.47
CA PHE A 38 -19.81 -1.67 8.12
C PHE A 38 -20.44 -2.61 7.08
N LYS A 39 -20.60 -2.14 5.86
CA LYS A 39 -21.08 -2.92 4.71
C LYS A 39 -19.98 -3.03 3.66
N PRO A 40 -18.99 -3.93 3.85
CA PRO A 40 -17.92 -4.09 2.89
C PRO A 40 -18.44 -4.69 1.59
N GLU A 41 -17.99 -4.14 0.47
CA GLU A 41 -18.23 -4.60 -0.88
C GLU A 41 -16.92 -5.09 -1.49
N ILE A 42 -17.01 -6.09 -2.35
CA ILE A 42 -15.85 -6.72 -3.00
C ILE A 42 -15.55 -5.99 -4.31
N ILE A 43 -14.31 -5.64 -4.53
CA ILE A 43 -13.79 -5.13 -5.79
C ILE A 43 -12.82 -6.16 -6.37
N LEU A 44 -13.21 -6.75 -7.50
CA LEU A 44 -12.43 -7.73 -8.24
C LEU A 44 -11.36 -7.03 -9.08
N LEU A 45 -10.14 -7.54 -9.06
CA LEU A 45 -9.04 -6.99 -9.86
C LEU A 45 -7.95 -8.02 -10.13
N ASN A 46 -7.06 -7.64 -11.03
CA ASN A 46 -5.78 -8.32 -11.25
C ASN A 46 -4.64 -7.42 -10.79
N PRO A 47 -3.58 -7.99 -10.17
CA PRO A 47 -2.33 -7.26 -9.99
C PRO A 47 -1.77 -6.79 -11.33
N ARG A 48 -1.04 -5.67 -11.35
CA ARG A 48 -0.40 -5.13 -12.56
C ARG A 48 0.37 -6.17 -13.36
N SER A 49 1.05 -7.08 -12.68
CA SER A 49 1.82 -8.17 -13.31
C SER A 49 0.97 -9.22 -14.03
N ALA A 50 -0.32 -9.32 -13.73
CA ALA A 50 -1.24 -10.27 -14.36
C ALA A 50 -2.09 -9.65 -15.50
N GLY A 51 -1.90 -8.35 -15.76
CA GLY A 51 -2.63 -7.63 -16.79
C GLY A 51 -4.05 -7.23 -16.40
N ARG A 52 -4.75 -6.56 -17.31
CA ARG A 52 -6.10 -6.04 -17.08
C ARG A 52 -7.13 -7.15 -16.92
N LEU A 53 -8.18 -6.87 -16.17
CA LEU A 53 -9.37 -7.73 -16.13
C LEU A 53 -10.00 -7.84 -17.53
N PRO A 54 -10.45 -9.04 -17.92
CA PRO A 54 -11.19 -9.20 -19.17
C PRO A 54 -12.53 -8.49 -19.11
N LEU A 55 -12.99 -7.98 -20.24
CA LEU A 55 -14.31 -7.36 -20.39
C LEU A 55 -15.45 -8.38 -20.31
N THR A 56 -15.14 -9.64 -20.57
CA THR A 56 -16.09 -10.78 -20.56
C THR A 56 -16.02 -11.54 -19.23
N HIS A 57 -17.02 -12.38 -18.97
CA HIS A 57 -17.02 -13.30 -17.82
C HIS A 57 -15.93 -14.35 -17.96
N ALA A 58 -14.82 -14.14 -17.29
CA ALA A 58 -13.74 -15.11 -17.18
C ALA A 58 -13.26 -15.08 -15.72
N THR A 59 -14.03 -15.73 -14.85
CA THR A 59 -13.74 -15.81 -13.41
C THR A 59 -12.40 -16.49 -13.11
N ASP A 60 -11.97 -17.40 -13.98
CA ASP A 60 -10.67 -18.06 -13.93
C ASP A 60 -9.48 -17.12 -14.15
N ARG A 61 -9.73 -15.93 -14.72
CA ARG A 61 -8.73 -14.89 -14.97
C ARG A 61 -8.67 -13.81 -13.89
N ILE A 62 -9.56 -13.83 -12.92
CA ILE A 62 -9.55 -12.89 -11.80
C ILE A 62 -8.61 -13.43 -10.73
N ARG A 63 -7.63 -12.63 -10.28
CA ARG A 63 -6.58 -13.10 -9.39
C ARG A 63 -6.80 -12.74 -7.93
N THR A 64 -7.50 -11.64 -7.64
CA THR A 64 -7.69 -11.20 -6.26
C THR A 64 -8.86 -10.22 -6.14
N PHE A 65 -9.10 -9.77 -4.94
CA PHE A 65 -10.05 -8.69 -4.65
C PHE A 65 -9.52 -7.82 -3.51
N VAL A 66 -9.99 -6.58 -3.47
CA VAL A 66 -9.89 -5.68 -2.33
C VAL A 66 -11.28 -5.33 -1.84
N LEU A 67 -11.38 -4.64 -0.73
CA LEU A 67 -12.65 -4.22 -0.17
C LEU A 67 -12.84 -2.72 -0.33
N ARG A 68 -14.10 -2.30 -0.45
CA ARG A 68 -14.50 -0.93 -0.19
C ARG A 68 -15.63 -0.90 0.82
N THR A 69 -15.73 0.18 1.55
CA THR A 69 -16.87 0.45 2.42
C THR A 69 -17.13 1.94 2.51
N LYS A 70 -18.31 2.32 3.01
CA LYS A 70 -18.62 3.72 3.33
C LYS A 70 -18.44 3.97 4.81
N LEU A 71 -17.75 5.04 5.15
CA LEU A 71 -17.67 5.56 6.50
C LEU A 71 -19.01 6.23 6.90
N LYS A 72 -19.17 6.51 8.19
CA LYS A 72 -20.34 7.28 8.68
C LYS A 72 -20.44 8.68 8.09
N SER A 73 -19.31 9.25 7.65
CA SER A 73 -19.23 10.51 6.92
C SER A 73 -19.83 10.45 5.51
N GLY A 74 -20.08 9.23 4.98
CA GLY A 74 -20.48 9.00 3.58
C GLY A 74 -19.29 8.81 2.63
N GLU A 75 -18.08 9.03 3.08
CA GLU A 75 -16.86 8.80 2.31
C GLU A 75 -16.68 7.32 1.99
N THR A 76 -16.31 7.01 0.74
CA THR A 76 -15.95 5.66 0.31
C THR A 76 -14.46 5.45 0.52
N VAL A 77 -14.10 4.38 1.21
CA VAL A 77 -12.71 3.99 1.45
C VAL A 77 -12.42 2.59 0.90
N TYR A 78 -11.16 2.39 0.52
CA TYR A 78 -10.64 1.15 -0.03
C TYR A 78 -9.65 0.51 0.96
N LEU A 79 -9.68 -0.81 1.08
CA LEU A 79 -8.99 -1.55 2.11
C LEU A 79 -8.41 -2.85 1.55
N ASP A 80 -7.18 -3.15 1.94
CA ASP A 80 -6.52 -4.43 1.71
C ASP A 80 -5.66 -4.77 2.92
N ALA A 81 -5.80 -5.97 3.47
CA ALA A 81 -5.05 -6.41 4.66
C ALA A 81 -3.90 -7.38 4.31
N THR A 82 -3.55 -7.51 3.04
CA THR A 82 -2.54 -8.48 2.59
C THR A 82 -1.10 -8.00 2.75
N ASP A 83 -0.91 -6.70 2.96
CA ASP A 83 0.40 -6.07 3.17
C ASP A 83 0.39 -5.27 4.48
N LEU A 84 1.43 -5.44 5.31
CA LEU A 84 1.55 -4.78 6.61
C LEU A 84 1.69 -3.27 6.52
N HIS A 85 2.08 -2.76 5.35
CA HIS A 85 2.25 -1.33 5.11
C HIS A 85 0.98 -0.66 4.55
N SER A 86 -0.06 -1.46 4.25
CA SER A 86 -1.34 -0.94 3.77
C SER A 86 -2.10 -0.20 4.87
N ASP A 87 -2.90 0.78 4.47
CA ASP A 87 -3.76 1.58 5.34
C ASP A 87 -5.06 1.91 4.57
N VAL A 88 -5.95 2.66 5.19
CA VAL A 88 -7.17 3.16 4.55
C VAL A 88 -6.80 3.97 3.30
N ASN A 89 -7.32 3.59 2.14
CA ASN A 89 -7.00 4.15 0.82
C ASN A 89 -5.53 4.00 0.39
N VAL A 90 -4.73 3.21 1.10
CA VAL A 90 -3.34 2.89 0.78
C VAL A 90 -3.24 1.40 0.47
N LEU A 91 -3.19 1.07 -0.81
CA LEU A 91 -3.18 -0.30 -1.29
C LEU A 91 -1.78 -0.73 -1.73
N PRO A 92 -1.47 -2.05 -1.73
CA PRO A 92 -0.26 -2.55 -2.35
C PRO A 92 -0.08 -2.00 -3.77
N THR A 93 1.11 -1.52 -4.11
CA THR A 93 1.42 -0.89 -5.41
C THR A 93 0.99 -1.74 -6.61
N GLN A 94 1.05 -3.08 -6.47
CA GLN A 94 0.59 -4.02 -7.51
C GLN A 94 -0.93 -4.01 -7.73
N LEU A 95 -1.70 -3.52 -6.77
CA LEU A 95 -3.16 -3.45 -6.82
C LEU A 95 -3.68 -2.06 -7.22
N LEU A 96 -2.79 -1.09 -7.44
CA LEU A 96 -3.14 0.23 -7.97
C LEU A 96 -3.38 0.12 -9.48
N VAL A 97 -4.58 -0.26 -9.87
CA VAL A 97 -4.98 -0.50 -11.26
C VAL A 97 -6.11 0.43 -11.69
N ASP A 98 -6.14 0.78 -12.96
CA ASP A 98 -7.18 1.62 -13.55
C ASP A 98 -8.47 0.86 -13.89
N HIS A 99 -8.43 -0.48 -13.80
CA HIS A 99 -9.46 -1.37 -14.33
C HIS A 99 -9.82 -2.47 -13.33
N ALA A 100 -10.50 -2.10 -12.26
CA ALA A 100 -11.09 -2.99 -11.28
C ALA A 100 -12.62 -3.01 -11.44
N ARG A 101 -13.29 -4.01 -10.87
CA ARG A 101 -14.73 -4.17 -10.99
C ARG A 101 -15.38 -4.39 -9.64
N LEU A 102 -16.38 -3.58 -9.30
CA LEU A 102 -17.24 -3.86 -8.16
C LEU A 102 -18.06 -5.13 -8.42
N TYR A 103 -17.96 -6.06 -7.51
CA TYR A 103 -18.78 -7.27 -7.58
C TYR A 103 -20.25 -6.94 -7.24
N SER A 104 -21.13 -7.10 -8.21
CA SER A 104 -22.58 -6.99 -8.05
C SER A 104 -23.25 -8.14 -8.79
N PRO A 105 -23.95 -9.04 -8.11
CA PRO A 105 -24.71 -10.11 -8.76
C PRO A 105 -25.79 -9.58 -9.72
N GLU A 106 -26.34 -8.40 -9.43
CA GLU A 106 -27.43 -7.80 -10.22
C GLU A 106 -26.93 -7.09 -11.47
N HIS A 107 -25.67 -6.58 -11.43
CA HIS A 107 -25.04 -5.83 -12.52
C HIS A 107 -23.62 -6.33 -12.79
N PRO A 108 -23.44 -7.54 -13.29
CA PRO A 108 -22.14 -8.19 -13.35
C PRO A 108 -21.18 -7.59 -14.38
N PHE A 109 -21.64 -6.75 -15.31
CA PHE A 109 -20.82 -6.16 -16.39
C PHE A 109 -20.54 -4.66 -16.21
N GLU A 110 -21.26 -4.02 -15.32
CA GLU A 110 -21.15 -2.61 -15.02
C GLU A 110 -20.25 -2.39 -13.80
N ASN A 111 -20.07 -1.14 -13.40
CA ASN A 111 -19.36 -0.77 -12.16
C ASN A 111 -17.83 -0.95 -12.22
N TRP A 112 -17.22 -0.47 -13.29
CA TRP A 112 -15.78 -0.32 -13.34
C TRP A 112 -15.31 0.73 -12.35
N ILE A 113 -14.19 0.43 -11.67
CA ILE A 113 -13.58 1.29 -10.65
C ILE A 113 -12.13 1.52 -11.01
N ASN A 114 -11.71 2.77 -10.92
CA ASN A 114 -10.30 3.16 -11.01
C ASN A 114 -9.68 3.21 -9.61
N LEU A 115 -8.73 2.32 -9.36
CA LEU A 115 -7.94 2.24 -8.12
C LEU A 115 -6.49 2.72 -8.31
N SER A 116 -6.17 3.41 -9.40
CA SER A 116 -4.79 3.85 -9.66
C SER A 116 -4.29 4.87 -8.64
N SER A 117 -5.18 5.63 -8.01
CA SER A 117 -4.88 6.61 -6.98
C SER A 117 -6.05 6.77 -6.00
N PRO A 118 -6.23 5.82 -5.04
CA PRO A 118 -7.32 5.88 -4.08
C PRO A 118 -7.22 7.05 -3.11
N ALA A 119 -6.00 7.52 -2.83
CA ALA A 119 -5.72 8.72 -2.04
C ALA A 119 -4.66 9.59 -2.71
N GLN A 120 -4.72 10.88 -2.47
CA GLN A 120 -3.67 11.80 -2.85
C GLN A 120 -2.44 11.59 -1.96
N SER A 121 -1.27 11.37 -2.57
CA SER A 121 0.01 11.30 -1.87
C SER A 121 0.76 12.62 -1.99
N ILE A 122 1.39 13.01 -0.91
CA ILE A 122 2.21 14.22 -0.84
C ILE A 122 3.58 13.82 -0.31
N VAL A 123 4.63 14.34 -0.94
CA VAL A 123 6.00 14.36 -0.43
C VAL A 123 6.35 15.83 -0.23
N LEU A 124 6.65 16.19 1.01
CA LEU A 124 7.09 17.54 1.37
C LEU A 124 8.52 17.45 1.87
N SER A 125 9.46 17.99 1.09
CA SER A 125 10.87 18.09 1.47
C SER A 125 11.18 19.50 1.98
N GLN A 126 11.80 19.56 3.16
CA GLN A 126 12.32 20.78 3.75
C GLN A 126 13.84 20.63 3.87
N ILE A 127 14.58 21.46 3.13
CA ILE A 127 16.05 21.41 3.08
C ILE A 127 16.61 22.71 3.64
N THR A 128 17.56 22.57 4.56
CA THR A 128 18.42 23.67 5.03
C THR A 128 19.84 23.34 4.62
N ALA A 129 20.50 24.23 3.91
CA ALA A 129 21.85 24.04 3.40
C ALA A 129 22.78 25.17 3.85
N ARG A 130 24.03 24.82 4.16
CA ARG A 130 25.11 25.75 4.52
C ARG A 130 26.34 25.43 3.68
N LEU A 131 26.89 26.44 3.01
CA LEU A 131 28.19 26.32 2.36
C LEU A 131 29.29 26.60 3.38
N THR A 132 30.24 25.67 3.52
CA THR A 132 31.39 25.82 4.40
C THR A 132 32.47 26.68 3.77
N GLU A 133 33.48 27.11 4.55
CA GLU A 133 34.62 27.87 4.05
C GLU A 133 35.52 27.03 3.11
N GLU A 134 35.48 25.72 3.26
CA GLU A 134 36.18 24.73 2.43
C GLU A 134 35.49 24.48 1.10
N GLY A 135 34.28 25.02 0.91
CA GLY A 135 33.48 24.85 -0.29
C GLY A 135 32.59 23.60 -0.30
N GLU A 136 32.45 22.94 0.85
CA GLU A 136 31.54 21.82 1.02
C GLU A 136 30.12 22.30 1.36
N LEU A 137 29.10 21.52 0.98
CA LEU A 137 27.71 21.80 1.27
C LEU A 137 27.19 20.84 2.35
N GLU A 138 26.92 21.39 3.52
CA GLU A 138 26.28 20.67 4.62
C GLU A 138 24.75 20.89 4.55
N CYS A 139 23.98 19.81 4.55
CA CYS A 139 22.53 19.84 4.41
C CYS A 139 21.82 19.10 5.53
N THR A 140 20.69 19.62 5.96
CA THR A 140 19.66 18.89 6.71
C THR A 140 18.41 18.84 5.87
N GLU A 141 17.92 17.66 5.58
CA GLU A 141 16.67 17.43 4.86
C GLU A 141 15.66 16.73 5.76
N THR A 142 14.41 17.15 5.68
CA THR A 142 13.29 16.48 6.32
C THR A 142 12.19 16.25 5.31
N ASP A 143 11.95 14.98 4.98
CA ASP A 143 10.85 14.56 4.14
C ASP A 143 9.66 14.13 4.99
N THR A 144 8.49 14.64 4.65
CA THR A 144 7.20 14.16 5.16
C THR A 144 6.43 13.55 4.01
N GLU A 145 6.19 12.26 4.09
CA GLU A 145 5.50 11.49 3.07
C GLU A 145 4.13 11.04 3.57
N THR A 146 3.11 11.06 2.71
CA THR A 146 1.75 10.64 3.07
C THR A 146 1.22 9.58 2.13
N ASN A 147 0.30 8.76 2.63
CA ASN A 147 -0.43 7.75 1.89
C ASN A 147 0.51 6.81 1.08
N GLN A 148 0.39 6.76 -0.24
CA GLN A 148 1.17 5.84 -1.06
C GLN A 148 2.69 6.11 -1.01
N ALA A 149 3.11 7.37 -0.84
CA ALA A 149 4.53 7.69 -0.67
C ALA A 149 5.06 7.10 0.65
N ALA A 150 4.34 7.28 1.76
CA ALA A 150 4.68 6.69 3.06
C ALA A 150 4.72 5.14 3.00
N TYR A 151 3.78 4.53 2.27
CA TYR A 151 3.78 3.10 1.99
C TYR A 151 5.05 2.67 1.25
N ASP A 152 5.42 3.38 0.19
CA ASP A 152 6.58 3.05 -0.63
C ASP A 152 7.89 3.24 0.16
N LEU A 153 7.99 4.26 1.03
CA LEU A 153 9.11 4.43 1.96
C LEU A 153 9.18 3.26 2.96
N SER A 154 8.08 2.93 3.61
CA SER A 154 8.00 1.81 4.56
C SER A 154 8.41 0.49 3.91
N ARG A 155 7.98 0.26 2.68
CA ARG A 155 8.36 -0.94 1.90
C ARG A 155 9.84 -0.95 1.49
N ARG A 156 10.39 0.19 1.12
CA ARG A 156 11.84 0.29 0.84
C ARG A 156 12.65 -0.02 2.09
N TYR A 157 12.30 0.63 3.20
CA TYR A 157 12.98 0.42 4.48
C TYR A 157 12.93 -1.05 4.94
N SER A 158 11.75 -1.69 4.85
CA SER A 158 11.57 -3.08 5.27
C SER A 158 12.24 -4.13 4.38
N ARG A 159 12.72 -3.77 3.19
CA ARG A 159 13.48 -4.65 2.29
C ARG A 159 14.96 -4.65 2.55
N SER A 160 15.48 -3.58 3.14
CA SER A 160 16.86 -3.53 3.56
C SER A 160 17.05 -4.43 4.78
N GLU A 161 18.19 -5.08 4.88
CA GLU A 161 18.48 -6.04 5.94
C GLU A 161 18.45 -5.39 7.33
N ASN A 162 18.92 -4.15 7.41
CA ASN A 162 18.93 -3.33 8.61
C ASN A 162 18.98 -1.85 8.25
N HIS A 163 19.01 -0.98 9.26
CA HIS A 163 19.06 0.47 9.08
C HIS A 163 20.33 0.92 8.33
N ASP A 164 21.50 0.38 8.67
CA ASP A 164 22.75 0.79 8.04
C ASP A 164 22.79 0.43 6.56
N THR A 165 22.25 -0.74 6.20
CA THR A 165 22.08 -1.14 4.79
C THR A 165 21.16 -0.18 4.06
N PHE A 166 20.05 0.25 4.67
CA PHE A 166 19.15 1.23 4.08
C PHE A 166 19.85 2.57 3.82
N VAL A 167 20.67 3.05 4.78
CA VAL A 167 21.48 4.27 4.64
C VAL A 167 22.45 4.15 3.48
N GLN A 168 23.22 3.05 3.40
CA GLN A 168 24.17 2.81 2.31
C GLN A 168 23.50 2.76 0.93
N GLU A 169 22.35 2.08 0.82
CA GLU A 169 21.56 2.03 -0.42
C GLU A 169 21.03 3.43 -0.81
N TYR A 170 20.71 4.25 0.18
CA TYR A 170 20.27 5.63 -0.05
C TYR A 170 21.41 6.51 -0.54
N GLU A 171 22.59 6.47 0.14
CA GLU A 171 23.82 7.18 -0.24
C GLU A 171 24.22 6.87 -1.68
N GLN A 172 24.30 5.58 -2.03
CA GLN A 172 24.67 5.15 -3.38
C GLN A 172 23.72 5.68 -4.45
N ARG A 173 22.42 5.72 -4.16
CA ARG A 173 21.40 6.19 -5.10
C ARG A 173 21.40 7.72 -5.24
N ALA A 174 21.58 8.43 -4.13
CA ALA A 174 21.54 9.89 -4.08
C ALA A 174 22.88 10.53 -4.45
N GLY A 175 23.98 9.80 -4.34
CA GLY A 175 25.36 10.32 -4.57
C GLY A 175 25.82 11.29 -3.49
N ILE A 176 25.38 11.10 -2.24
CA ILE A 176 25.71 11.92 -1.09
C ILE A 176 26.31 11.05 0.01
N THR A 177 26.98 11.66 0.99
CA THR A 177 27.42 10.99 2.21
C THR A 177 26.52 11.42 3.37
N ILE A 178 25.92 10.48 4.07
CA ILE A 178 24.96 10.73 5.13
C ILE A 178 25.65 10.57 6.48
N SER A 179 25.62 11.62 7.30
CA SER A 179 26.15 11.57 8.67
C SER A 179 25.12 11.04 9.67
N GLU A 180 23.82 11.27 9.42
CA GLU A 180 22.73 10.78 10.25
C GLU A 180 21.46 10.62 9.39
N LEU A 181 20.71 9.53 9.58
CA LEU A 181 19.40 9.30 8.99
C LEU A 181 18.47 8.70 10.02
N THR A 182 17.26 9.23 10.11
CA THR A 182 16.19 8.68 10.95
C THR A 182 14.92 8.52 10.13
N VAL A 183 14.12 7.49 10.43
CA VAL A 183 12.83 7.24 9.77
C VAL A 183 11.79 6.95 10.84
N ASP A 184 10.72 7.75 10.85
CA ASP A 184 9.60 7.63 11.78
C ASP A 184 8.29 7.36 11.03
N GLY A 185 7.30 6.84 11.73
CA GLY A 185 5.96 6.61 11.19
C GLY A 185 5.86 5.49 10.17
N LEU A 186 6.82 4.56 10.16
CA LEU A 186 6.76 3.36 9.33
C LEU A 186 5.46 2.57 9.60
N ASN A 187 4.88 2.00 8.55
CA ASN A 187 3.61 1.25 8.59
C ASN A 187 2.38 2.10 8.95
N THR A 188 2.42 3.38 8.67
CA THR A 188 1.27 4.29 8.79
C THR A 188 1.08 5.07 7.50
N ALA A 189 -0.08 5.74 7.36
CA ALA A 189 -0.36 6.61 6.22
C ALA A 189 0.47 7.91 6.22
N LYS A 190 1.40 8.09 7.18
CA LYS A 190 2.29 9.24 7.27
C LYS A 190 3.65 8.81 7.82
N ALA A 191 4.67 8.89 6.99
CA ALA A 191 6.06 8.64 7.36
C ALA A 191 6.87 9.94 7.32
N ARG A 192 7.96 9.97 8.08
CA ARG A 192 8.91 11.07 8.11
C ARG A 192 10.33 10.52 8.05
N MET A 193 11.13 11.06 7.14
CA MET A 193 12.55 10.77 7.04
C MET A 193 13.33 12.07 7.28
N LYS A 194 14.35 12.02 8.12
CA LYS A 194 15.27 13.14 8.34
C LYS A 194 16.69 12.65 8.10
N LEU A 195 17.46 13.42 7.36
CA LEU A 195 18.86 13.12 7.05
C LEU A 195 19.73 14.37 7.12
N ASN A 196 20.99 14.18 7.50
CA ASN A 196 22.05 15.17 7.48
C ASN A 196 23.15 14.64 6.54
N PHE A 197 23.58 15.45 5.58
CA PHE A 197 24.55 15.07 4.54
C PHE A 197 25.39 16.26 4.11
#